data_0e3c348ed68fd168cc3a9245f10830dc
#
_entry.id   0e3c348ed68fd168cc3a9245f10830dc
#
_cell.length_a   1.000
_cell.length_b   1.000
_cell.length_c   1.000
_cell.angle_alpha   90.00
_cell.angle_beta   90.00
_cell.angle_gamma   90.00
#
_symmetry.space_group_name_H-M   'P 1'
#
loop_
_entity.id
_entity.type
_entity.pdbx_description
1 polymer ?
#
loop_
_entity_poly.entity_id
_entity_poly.type
_entity_poly.pdbx_seq_one_letter_code
_entity_poly.pdbx_strand_id
1 'polypeptide(L)'
;MNTNCVARKLRLLGIVCVLLVSPLLAQDANWEHELAAWRTQHVNDLLKPAGWLSLTGLEWLQPGDNSFGAASDNKIHLAGGAAHIGILRLEGNNVQLLPPSGGFPPDLLVADAPAKEQVLSVDADNDRNAPHITIGTLNMYVIRRADKYALRVKDSKSPTLVGFHGLKWYEPDAKYRVKAKWISVQSAEVGHAGDAGRDDLLAARSGSGRI
;
A
#
# COMPACT_ATOMS: atom_id res chain seq x y z
N MET A 1 -59.91 -24.39 37.78
CA MET A 1 -59.11 -23.31 37.20
C MET A 1 -57.71 -23.89 36.89
N ASN A 2 -57.31 -23.89 35.62
CA ASN A 2 -56.20 -24.71 35.11
C ASN A 2 -54.83 -24.08 35.39
N THR A 3 -54.11 -24.57 36.41
CA THR A 3 -52.73 -24.19 36.74
C THR A 3 -51.72 -24.53 35.66
N ASN A 4 -52.04 -25.47 34.76
CA ASN A 4 -51.18 -25.89 33.65
C ASN A 4 -51.08 -24.86 32.49
N CYS A 5 -52.03 -23.92 32.37
CA CYS A 5 -52.02 -22.91 31.30
C CYS A 5 -51.06 -21.76 31.63
N VAL A 6 -50.89 -21.40 32.88
CA VAL A 6 -49.98 -20.33 33.34
C VAL A 6 -48.52 -20.77 33.24
N ALA A 7 -48.21 -22.02 33.63
CA ALA A 7 -46.86 -22.56 33.53
C ALA A 7 -46.36 -22.70 32.08
N ARG A 8 -47.28 -23.02 31.16
CA ARG A 8 -46.94 -23.12 29.72
C ARG A 8 -46.67 -21.79 29.06
N LYS A 9 -47.41 -20.71 29.44
CA LYS A 9 -47.17 -19.34 28.99
C LYS A 9 -45.85 -18.78 29.54
N LEU A 10 -45.48 -19.09 30.79
CA LEU A 10 -44.22 -18.65 31.39
C LEU A 10 -43.00 -19.30 30.72
N ARG A 11 -43.10 -20.59 30.36
CA ARG A 11 -42.02 -21.29 29.63
C ARG A 11 -41.83 -20.77 28.20
N LEU A 12 -42.89 -20.39 27.51
CA LEU A 12 -42.84 -19.79 26.19
C LEU A 12 -42.20 -18.39 26.24
N LEU A 13 -42.51 -17.58 27.25
CA LEU A 13 -41.93 -16.25 27.43
C LEU A 13 -40.42 -16.33 27.71
N GLY A 14 -39.96 -17.30 28.50
CA GLY A 14 -38.53 -17.51 28.76
C GLY A 14 -37.74 -17.94 27.51
N ILE A 15 -38.33 -18.77 26.66
CA ILE A 15 -37.68 -19.21 25.40
C ILE A 15 -37.61 -18.05 24.38
N VAL A 16 -38.61 -17.19 24.31
CA VAL A 16 -38.58 -16.01 23.42
C VAL A 16 -37.53 -14.99 23.88
N CYS A 17 -37.32 -14.74 25.17
CA CYS A 17 -36.26 -13.87 25.66
C CYS A 17 -34.85 -14.40 25.35
N VAL A 18 -34.61 -15.71 25.43
CA VAL A 18 -33.31 -16.31 25.13
C VAL A 18 -32.98 -16.21 23.62
N LEU A 19 -34.00 -16.35 22.76
CA LEU A 19 -33.81 -16.23 21.31
C LEU A 19 -33.56 -14.79 20.80
N LEU A 20 -33.97 -13.77 21.56
CA LEU A 20 -33.76 -12.35 21.22
C LEU A 20 -32.40 -11.81 21.64
N VAL A 21 -31.72 -12.43 22.60
CA VAL A 21 -30.38 -11.98 23.05
C VAL A 21 -29.26 -12.57 22.20
N SER A 22 -29.49 -13.72 21.55
CA SER A 22 -28.48 -14.42 20.74
C SER A 22 -27.92 -13.62 19.55
N PRO A 23 -28.69 -12.85 18.77
CA PRO A 23 -28.14 -12.11 17.62
C PRO A 23 -27.29 -10.92 18.01
N LEU A 24 -27.48 -10.31 19.18
CA LEU A 24 -26.65 -9.19 19.62
C LEU A 24 -25.23 -9.64 19.99
N LEU A 25 -25.11 -10.74 20.71
CA LEU A 25 -23.81 -11.30 21.12
C LEU A 25 -23.02 -11.84 19.92
N ALA A 26 -23.72 -12.41 18.93
CA ALA A 26 -23.10 -12.91 17.70
C ALA A 26 -22.57 -11.76 16.81
N GLN A 27 -23.21 -10.58 16.85
CA GLN A 27 -22.78 -9.41 16.06
C GLN A 27 -21.53 -8.76 16.68
N ASP A 28 -21.39 -8.78 17.99
CA ASP A 28 -20.19 -8.25 18.68
C ASP A 28 -18.99 -9.18 18.51
N ALA A 29 -19.19 -10.49 18.56
CA ALA A 29 -18.12 -11.46 18.31
C ALA A 29 -17.60 -11.42 16.84
N ASN A 30 -18.44 -11.05 15.87
CA ASN A 30 -18.04 -11.02 14.46
C ASN A 30 -17.05 -9.88 14.16
N TRP A 31 -17.27 -8.66 14.69
CA TRP A 31 -16.35 -7.55 14.38
C TRP A 31 -14.96 -7.73 15.02
N GLU A 32 -14.87 -8.36 16.18
CA GLU A 32 -13.58 -8.69 16.80
C GLU A 32 -12.82 -9.70 15.96
N HIS A 33 -13.51 -10.69 15.42
CA HIS A 33 -12.93 -11.65 14.48
C HIS A 33 -12.49 -10.99 13.17
N GLU A 34 -13.31 -10.10 12.61
CA GLU A 34 -12.96 -9.30 11.43
C GLU A 34 -11.74 -8.42 11.70
N LEU A 35 -11.67 -7.76 12.86
CA LEU A 35 -10.54 -6.96 13.29
C LEU A 35 -9.27 -7.80 13.43
N ALA A 36 -9.36 -8.99 14.01
CA ALA A 36 -8.22 -9.90 14.12
C ALA A 36 -7.71 -10.37 12.76
N ALA A 37 -8.61 -10.71 11.86
CA ALA A 37 -8.28 -11.07 10.48
C ALA A 37 -7.62 -9.90 9.73
N TRP A 38 -8.16 -8.69 9.86
CA TRP A 38 -7.59 -7.47 9.29
C TRP A 38 -6.18 -7.20 9.84
N ARG A 39 -5.97 -7.29 11.16
CA ARG A 39 -4.65 -7.12 11.79
C ARG A 39 -3.62 -8.09 11.21
N THR A 40 -4.01 -9.35 11.05
CA THR A 40 -3.16 -10.38 10.44
C THR A 40 -2.82 -10.04 8.99
N GLN A 41 -3.83 -9.68 8.21
CA GLN A 41 -3.63 -9.29 6.81
C GLN A 41 -2.74 -8.05 6.69
N HIS A 42 -2.93 -7.05 7.54
CA HIS A 42 -2.13 -5.83 7.55
C HIS A 42 -0.65 -6.12 7.83
N VAL A 43 -0.34 -6.97 8.80
CA VAL A 43 1.04 -7.42 9.06
C VAL A 43 1.61 -8.15 7.85
N ASN A 44 0.85 -9.05 7.23
CA ASN A 44 1.27 -9.77 6.04
C ASN A 44 1.55 -8.82 4.86
N ASP A 45 0.74 -7.76 4.70
CA ASP A 45 0.95 -6.76 3.65
C ASP A 45 2.22 -5.92 3.90
N LEU A 46 2.53 -5.60 5.15
CA LEU A 46 3.78 -4.94 5.52
C LEU A 46 5.01 -5.79 5.21
N LEU A 47 4.91 -7.11 5.40
CA LEU A 47 6.00 -8.08 5.16
C LEU A 47 6.21 -8.43 3.67
N LYS A 48 5.38 -7.95 2.76
CA LYS A 48 5.59 -8.20 1.32
C LYS A 48 6.94 -7.65 0.84
N PRO A 49 7.67 -8.38 -0.01
CA PRO A 49 8.99 -7.94 -0.53
C PRO A 49 8.96 -6.57 -1.22
N ALA A 50 7.82 -6.20 -1.81
CA ALA A 50 7.59 -4.89 -2.41
C ALA A 50 6.56 -4.05 -1.63
N GLY A 51 6.37 -4.35 -0.33
CA GLY A 51 5.46 -3.65 0.58
C GLY A 51 6.01 -2.31 1.10
N TRP A 52 5.34 -1.75 2.10
CA TRP A 52 5.74 -0.48 2.71
C TRP A 52 7.11 -0.52 3.37
N LEU A 53 7.42 -1.61 4.09
CA LEU A 53 8.67 -1.73 4.84
C LEU A 53 9.89 -1.94 3.93
N SER A 54 9.69 -2.22 2.65
CA SER A 54 10.76 -2.31 1.67
C SER A 54 11.20 -0.96 1.10
N LEU A 55 10.48 0.13 1.35
CA LEU A 55 10.83 1.47 0.87
C LEU A 55 12.18 1.92 1.45
N THR A 56 13.12 2.25 0.56
CA THR A 56 14.47 2.69 0.90
C THR A 56 14.85 4.04 0.31
N GLY A 57 14.11 4.53 -0.71
CA GLY A 57 14.40 5.81 -1.33
C GLY A 57 13.25 6.39 -2.14
N LEU A 58 13.28 7.71 -2.24
CA LEU A 58 12.46 8.51 -3.13
C LEU A 58 13.32 9.66 -3.65
N GLU A 59 13.81 9.50 -4.88
CA GLU A 59 14.79 10.40 -5.46
C GLU A 59 14.16 11.24 -6.58
N TRP A 60 14.06 12.55 -6.37
CA TRP A 60 13.47 13.46 -7.35
C TRP A 60 14.37 13.63 -8.56
N LEU A 61 13.80 13.40 -9.76
CA LEU A 61 14.52 13.57 -11.01
C LEU A 61 14.70 15.05 -11.32
N GLN A 62 15.90 15.38 -11.81
CA GLN A 62 16.20 16.68 -12.39
C GLN A 62 16.03 16.62 -13.90
N PRO A 63 15.71 17.73 -14.59
CA PRO A 63 15.73 17.78 -16.03
C PRO A 63 17.06 17.27 -16.62
N GLY A 64 16.99 16.51 -17.70
CA GLY A 64 18.12 15.82 -18.31
C GLY A 64 18.46 14.50 -17.65
N ASP A 65 19.74 14.11 -17.70
CA ASP A 65 20.21 12.80 -17.29
C ASP A 65 20.36 12.67 -15.77
N ASN A 66 19.76 11.59 -15.22
CA ASN A 66 19.84 11.18 -13.83
C ASN A 66 20.39 9.74 -13.80
N SER A 67 21.74 9.61 -13.70
CA SER A 67 22.37 8.30 -13.51
C SER A 67 22.00 7.71 -12.14
N PHE A 68 21.79 6.38 -12.09
CA PHE A 68 21.45 5.71 -10.84
C PHE A 68 22.17 4.36 -10.69
N GLY A 69 22.53 4.03 -9.47
CA GLY A 69 23.28 2.83 -9.10
C GLY A 69 24.02 2.99 -7.79
N ALA A 70 24.80 1.98 -7.39
CA ALA A 70 25.50 1.96 -6.10
C ALA A 70 26.83 2.73 -6.11
N ALA A 71 27.38 3.09 -7.27
CA ALA A 71 28.60 3.90 -7.32
C ALA A 71 28.33 5.36 -6.94
N SER A 72 29.29 5.98 -6.26
CA SER A 72 29.14 7.35 -5.71
C SER A 72 29.12 8.46 -6.75
N ASP A 73 29.51 8.17 -7.99
CA ASP A 73 29.46 9.09 -9.12
C ASP A 73 28.09 9.16 -9.81
N ASN A 74 27.13 8.32 -9.40
CA ASN A 74 25.75 8.46 -9.83
C ASN A 74 25.08 9.68 -9.22
N LYS A 75 24.22 10.36 -9.98
CA LYS A 75 23.37 11.42 -9.42
C LYS A 75 22.39 10.87 -8.36
N ILE A 76 21.88 9.67 -8.60
CA ILE A 76 21.04 8.94 -7.66
C ILE A 76 21.85 7.78 -7.11
N HIS A 77 22.38 7.96 -5.92
CA HIS A 77 23.18 6.95 -5.23
C HIS A 77 22.27 6.01 -4.46
N LEU A 78 22.29 4.72 -4.81
CA LEU A 78 21.52 3.66 -4.17
C LEU A 78 22.37 2.94 -3.12
N ALA A 79 21.75 2.50 -2.03
CA ALA A 79 22.43 1.78 -0.97
C ALA A 79 22.94 0.38 -1.39
N GLY A 80 22.57 -0.11 -2.56
CA GLY A 80 22.99 -1.42 -3.07
C GLY A 80 22.68 -1.59 -4.55
N GLY A 81 22.94 -2.79 -5.08
CA GLY A 81 22.78 -3.12 -6.48
C GLY A 81 24.06 -2.95 -7.29
N ALA A 82 23.95 -2.93 -8.63
CA ALA A 82 25.08 -2.70 -9.53
C ALA A 82 25.64 -1.27 -9.40
N ALA A 83 26.93 -1.12 -9.66
CA ALA A 83 27.61 0.19 -9.61
C ALA A 83 26.89 1.24 -10.44
N HIS A 84 26.57 0.90 -11.71
CA HIS A 84 25.77 1.72 -12.61
C HIS A 84 24.67 0.84 -13.16
N ILE A 85 23.41 1.23 -12.91
CA ILE A 85 22.22 0.48 -13.33
C ILE A 85 21.67 1.07 -14.63
N GLY A 86 21.58 2.40 -14.72
CA GLY A 86 21.03 3.08 -15.86
C GLY A 86 21.06 4.59 -15.73
N ILE A 87 20.42 5.24 -16.69
CA ILE A 87 20.19 6.68 -16.70
C ILE A 87 18.69 6.91 -16.93
N LEU A 88 18.07 7.68 -16.07
CA LEU A 88 16.72 8.20 -16.28
C LEU A 88 16.81 9.61 -16.85
N ARG A 89 16.54 9.76 -18.14
CA ARG A 89 16.48 11.06 -18.81
C ARG A 89 15.10 11.64 -18.70
N LEU A 90 14.99 12.79 -18.03
CA LEU A 90 13.74 13.55 -17.94
C LEU A 90 13.74 14.69 -18.97
N GLU A 91 12.87 14.61 -19.96
CA GLU A 91 12.64 15.66 -20.97
C GLU A 91 11.16 16.03 -21.02
N GLY A 92 10.85 17.23 -20.52
CA GLY A 92 9.47 17.64 -20.36
C GLY A 92 8.70 16.67 -19.47
N ASN A 93 7.70 15.99 -20.02
CA ASN A 93 6.87 15.00 -19.34
C ASN A 93 7.30 13.54 -19.63
N ASN A 94 8.40 13.34 -20.33
CA ASN A 94 8.87 12.01 -20.69
C ASN A 94 10.06 11.59 -19.84
N VAL A 95 10.01 10.37 -19.33
CA VAL A 95 11.14 9.73 -18.66
C VAL A 95 11.60 8.56 -19.54
N GLN A 96 12.83 8.61 -19.97
CA GLN A 96 13.46 7.58 -20.80
C GLN A 96 14.51 6.82 -19.99
N LEU A 97 14.46 5.50 -20.02
CA LEU A 97 15.52 4.65 -19.49
C LEU A 97 16.58 4.43 -20.56
N LEU A 98 17.82 4.79 -20.24
CA LEU A 98 18.98 4.65 -21.10
C LEU A 98 20.05 3.76 -20.43
N PRO A 99 20.87 3.04 -21.20
CA PRO A 99 21.98 2.28 -20.64
C PRO A 99 23.07 3.20 -20.09
N PRO A 100 23.78 2.79 -19.03
CA PRO A 100 25.01 3.42 -18.61
C PRO A 100 26.14 3.11 -19.61
N SER A 101 27.30 3.75 -19.44
CA SER A 101 28.49 3.37 -20.20
C SER A 101 28.78 1.87 -19.98
N GLY A 102 28.85 1.12 -21.07
CA GLY A 102 29.06 -0.35 -21.02
C GLY A 102 27.77 -1.18 -21.14
N GLY A 103 26.59 -0.55 -21.25
CA GLY A 103 25.32 -1.25 -21.44
C GLY A 103 24.58 -1.52 -20.13
N PHE A 104 23.36 -2.04 -20.24
CA PHE A 104 22.59 -2.44 -19.07
C PHE A 104 23.19 -3.66 -18.37
N PRO A 105 23.13 -3.76 -17.04
CA PRO A 105 23.43 -4.99 -16.32
C PRO A 105 22.60 -6.16 -16.88
N PRO A 106 23.18 -7.35 -17.04
CA PRO A 106 22.51 -8.49 -17.70
C PRO A 106 21.28 -9.00 -16.94
N ASP A 107 21.22 -8.76 -15.64
CA ASP A 107 20.13 -9.15 -14.74
C ASP A 107 19.13 -8.02 -14.49
N LEU A 108 19.26 -6.88 -15.18
CA LEU A 108 18.29 -5.79 -15.10
C LEU A 108 17.05 -6.14 -15.92
N LEU A 109 15.91 -6.13 -15.26
CA LEU A 109 14.61 -6.35 -15.91
C LEU A 109 13.74 -5.07 -15.82
N VAL A 110 12.91 -4.87 -16.86
CA VAL A 110 11.84 -3.86 -16.85
C VAL A 110 10.54 -4.56 -17.23
N ALA A 111 9.55 -4.51 -16.37
CA ALA A 111 8.30 -5.27 -16.53
C ALA A 111 8.57 -6.76 -16.85
N ASP A 112 9.46 -7.38 -16.05
CA ASP A 112 9.87 -8.79 -16.13
C ASP A 112 10.57 -9.21 -17.45
N ALA A 113 10.94 -8.24 -18.32
CA ALA A 113 11.70 -8.48 -19.54
C ALA A 113 13.10 -7.86 -19.43
N PRO A 114 14.13 -8.40 -20.14
CA PRO A 114 15.46 -7.79 -20.18
C PRO A 114 15.41 -6.31 -20.53
N ALA A 115 16.17 -5.51 -19.79
CA ALA A 115 16.17 -4.05 -19.97
C ALA A 115 16.63 -3.66 -21.38
N LYS A 116 15.95 -2.69 -21.93
CA LYS A 116 16.29 -2.02 -23.19
C LYS A 116 16.02 -0.54 -23.06
N GLU A 117 16.61 0.24 -23.94
CA GLU A 117 16.28 1.65 -24.05
C GLU A 117 14.81 1.82 -24.40
N GLN A 118 14.08 2.59 -23.59
CA GLN A 118 12.64 2.80 -23.75
C GLN A 118 12.14 4.00 -22.96
N VAL A 119 11.03 4.57 -23.40
CA VAL A 119 10.25 5.51 -22.62
C VAL A 119 9.47 4.73 -21.57
N LEU A 120 9.52 5.19 -20.33
CA LEU A 120 8.78 4.59 -19.20
C LEU A 120 7.43 5.29 -19.01
N SER A 121 6.37 4.52 -18.86
CA SER A 121 5.17 5.04 -18.23
C SER A 121 5.43 5.28 -16.74
N VAL A 122 4.70 6.22 -16.16
CA VAL A 122 4.92 6.63 -14.78
C VAL A 122 3.68 6.35 -13.93
N ASP A 123 3.89 6.04 -12.65
CA ASP A 123 2.81 5.99 -11.67
C ASP A 123 2.35 7.43 -11.37
N ALA A 124 1.29 7.83 -12.04
CA ALA A 124 0.61 9.10 -11.83
C ALA A 124 -0.57 8.94 -10.86
N ASP A 125 -1.25 10.04 -10.52
CA ASP A 125 -2.28 10.07 -9.49
C ASP A 125 -3.42 9.03 -9.67
N ASN A 126 -3.71 8.64 -10.92
CA ASN A 126 -4.77 7.68 -11.25
C ASN A 126 -4.28 6.45 -12.03
N ASP A 127 -3.00 6.36 -12.33
CA ASP A 127 -2.41 5.25 -13.08
C ASP A 127 -1.27 4.62 -12.27
N ARG A 128 -1.49 3.38 -11.83
CA ARG A 128 -0.53 2.60 -11.04
C ARG A 128 0.23 1.57 -11.89
N ASN A 129 0.22 1.72 -13.20
CA ASN A 129 0.80 0.75 -14.15
C ASN A 129 2.23 1.10 -14.57
N ALA A 130 2.98 1.84 -13.74
CA ALA A 130 4.40 2.08 -14.02
C ALA A 130 5.18 0.76 -14.11
N PRO A 131 6.01 0.56 -15.14
CA PRO A 131 6.83 -0.63 -15.24
C PRO A 131 7.84 -0.66 -14.10
N HIS A 132 7.94 -1.80 -13.44
CA HIS A 132 8.94 -2.02 -12.41
C HIS A 132 10.30 -2.31 -13.05
N ILE A 133 11.32 -1.64 -12.55
CA ILE A 133 12.73 -1.85 -12.87
C ILE A 133 13.29 -2.69 -11.73
N THR A 134 13.71 -3.93 -12.01
CA THR A 134 14.16 -4.86 -10.98
C THR A 134 15.58 -5.34 -11.24
N ILE A 135 16.40 -5.40 -10.20
CA ILE A 135 17.74 -5.96 -10.22
C ILE A 135 18.10 -6.49 -8.81
N GLY A 136 18.42 -7.77 -8.69
CA GLY A 136 18.71 -8.38 -7.41
C GLY A 136 17.54 -8.22 -6.41
N THR A 137 17.76 -7.51 -5.31
CA THR A 137 16.75 -7.25 -4.28
C THR A 137 15.98 -5.93 -4.49
N LEU A 138 16.44 -5.12 -5.43
CA LEU A 138 15.85 -3.82 -5.72
C LEU A 138 14.64 -3.92 -6.66
N ASN A 139 13.62 -3.15 -6.33
CA ASN A 139 12.42 -2.96 -7.13
C ASN A 139 12.13 -1.46 -7.20
N MET A 140 12.22 -0.89 -8.38
CA MET A 140 12.17 0.54 -8.60
C MET A 140 11.09 0.88 -9.63
N TYR A 141 10.52 2.08 -9.55
CA TYR A 141 9.61 2.60 -10.57
C TYR A 141 9.53 4.13 -10.49
N VAL A 142 9.19 4.73 -11.62
CA VAL A 142 9.05 6.19 -11.70
C VAL A 142 7.64 6.58 -11.30
N ILE A 143 7.54 7.55 -10.41
CA ILE A 143 6.28 8.17 -10.00
C ILE A 143 6.22 9.62 -10.46
N ARG A 144 5.00 10.13 -10.68
CA ARG A 144 4.73 11.56 -10.85
C ARG A 144 3.80 12.03 -9.74
N ARG A 145 4.15 13.15 -9.13
CA ARG A 145 3.29 13.86 -8.18
C ARG A 145 3.25 15.33 -8.58
N ALA A 146 2.06 15.80 -8.95
CA ALA A 146 1.85 17.07 -9.63
C ALA A 146 2.73 17.19 -10.89
N ASP A 147 3.68 18.10 -10.90
CA ASP A 147 4.64 18.38 -11.99
C ASP A 147 6.01 17.74 -11.82
N LYS A 148 6.24 16.99 -10.71
CA LYS A 148 7.54 16.41 -10.37
C LYS A 148 7.57 14.91 -10.60
N TYR A 149 8.73 14.44 -11.03
CA TYR A 149 9.03 13.02 -11.22
C TYR A 149 10.04 12.53 -10.20
N ALA A 150 9.89 11.31 -9.72
CA ALA A 150 10.83 10.71 -8.80
C ALA A 150 11.02 9.22 -9.09
N LEU A 151 12.21 8.70 -8.81
CA LEU A 151 12.47 7.27 -8.73
C LEU A 151 12.12 6.79 -7.31
N ARG A 152 11.12 5.93 -7.20
CA ARG A 152 10.81 5.23 -5.95
C ARG A 152 11.60 3.95 -5.89
N VAL A 153 12.30 3.74 -4.78
CA VAL A 153 13.19 2.61 -4.57
C VAL A 153 12.69 1.75 -3.43
N LYS A 154 12.56 0.47 -3.67
CA LYS A 154 12.24 -0.58 -2.70
C LYS A 154 13.35 -1.62 -2.70
N ASP A 155 13.67 -2.15 -1.52
CA ASP A 155 14.61 -3.25 -1.34
C ASP A 155 13.98 -4.33 -0.48
N SER A 156 13.84 -5.54 -1.03
CA SER A 156 13.31 -6.69 -0.29
C SER A 156 14.20 -7.14 0.88
N LYS A 157 15.41 -6.60 0.98
CA LYS A 157 16.32 -6.75 2.11
C LYS A 157 16.54 -5.47 2.91
N SER A 158 15.61 -4.50 2.81
CA SER A 158 15.71 -3.27 3.60
C SER A 158 15.84 -3.58 5.10
N PRO A 159 16.64 -2.83 5.85
CA PRO A 159 16.77 -3.03 7.30
C PRO A 159 15.44 -2.94 8.04
N THR A 160 14.54 -2.08 7.58
CA THR A 160 13.19 -1.91 8.14
C THR A 160 12.35 -3.17 7.96
N LEU A 161 12.39 -3.80 6.77
CA LEU A 161 11.64 -5.03 6.50
C LEU A 161 12.23 -6.22 7.27
N VAL A 162 13.56 -6.37 7.23
CA VAL A 162 14.26 -7.49 7.88
C VAL A 162 14.15 -7.41 9.41
N GLY A 163 14.21 -6.19 9.97
CA GLY A 163 14.10 -5.94 11.41
C GLY A 163 12.66 -5.82 11.93
N PHE A 164 11.63 -6.04 11.10
CA PHE A 164 10.27 -5.92 11.54
C PHE A 164 9.81 -7.14 12.33
N HIS A 165 9.40 -6.92 13.58
CA HIS A 165 8.97 -7.96 14.53
C HIS A 165 7.47 -7.90 14.84
N GLY A 166 6.68 -7.25 14.00
CA GLY A 166 5.24 -7.12 14.18
C GLY A 166 4.79 -5.77 14.76
N LEU A 167 3.50 -5.62 14.90
CA LEU A 167 2.85 -4.44 15.46
C LEU A 167 2.30 -4.73 16.86
N LYS A 168 2.39 -3.73 17.73
CA LYS A 168 1.68 -3.76 19.02
C LYS A 168 0.31 -3.14 18.82
N TRP A 169 -0.73 -3.92 19.11
CA TRP A 169 -2.11 -3.50 19.00
C TRP A 169 -2.67 -3.14 20.36
N TYR A 170 -3.54 -2.15 20.41
CA TYR A 170 -4.39 -1.93 21.57
C TYR A 170 -5.46 -3.02 21.64
N GLU A 171 -5.95 -3.32 22.86
CA GLU A 171 -7.08 -4.22 23.03
C GLU A 171 -8.32 -3.65 22.32
N PRO A 172 -9.10 -4.49 21.65
CA PRO A 172 -10.34 -4.06 21.01
C PRO A 172 -11.32 -3.53 22.05
N ASP A 173 -11.92 -2.37 21.76
CA ASP A 173 -12.96 -1.80 22.62
C ASP A 173 -14.05 -1.19 21.74
N ALA A 174 -15.27 -1.70 21.88
CA ALA A 174 -16.43 -1.30 21.10
C ALA A 174 -16.72 0.22 21.15
N LYS A 175 -16.27 0.92 22.22
CA LYS A 175 -16.45 2.38 22.31
C LYS A 175 -15.70 3.16 21.24
N TYR A 176 -14.65 2.58 20.62
CA TYR A 176 -13.92 3.20 19.52
C TYR A 176 -14.45 2.77 18.15
N ARG A 177 -15.47 1.92 18.08
CA ARG A 177 -16.11 1.52 16.85
C ARG A 177 -17.03 2.61 16.33
N VAL A 178 -16.69 3.21 15.20
CA VAL A 178 -17.44 4.32 14.62
C VAL A 178 -18.19 3.85 13.37
N LYS A 179 -19.46 4.21 13.26
CA LYS A 179 -20.21 4.08 12.00
C LYS A 179 -20.09 5.39 11.23
N ALA A 180 -19.49 5.38 10.06
CA ALA A 180 -19.35 6.53 9.21
C ALA A 180 -20.21 6.39 7.94
N LYS A 181 -20.84 7.50 7.51
CA LYS A 181 -21.52 7.58 6.22
C LYS A 181 -20.52 8.11 5.18
N TRP A 182 -20.28 7.33 4.16
CA TRP A 182 -19.50 7.81 3.03
C TRP A 182 -20.30 8.83 2.22
N ILE A 183 -19.73 10.01 1.98
CA ILE A 183 -20.28 11.04 1.10
C ILE A 183 -19.27 11.20 -0.05
N SER A 184 -19.68 10.83 -1.27
CA SER A 184 -18.88 11.06 -2.46
C SER A 184 -18.93 12.53 -2.84
N VAL A 185 -17.79 13.22 -2.85
CA VAL A 185 -17.65 14.58 -3.39
C VAL A 185 -17.22 14.45 -4.84
N GLN A 186 -17.94 15.07 -5.77
CA GLN A 186 -17.52 15.16 -7.16
C GLN A 186 -16.24 16.01 -7.22
N SER A 187 -15.27 15.57 -8.02
CA SER A 187 -13.87 16.03 -8.00
C SER A 187 -13.62 17.51 -8.38
N ALA A 188 -14.65 18.33 -8.55
CA ALA A 188 -14.49 19.69 -9.07
C ALA A 188 -14.03 20.76 -8.05
N GLU A 189 -14.00 20.45 -6.73
CA GLU A 189 -13.75 21.49 -5.71
C GLU A 189 -12.70 21.13 -4.64
N VAL A 190 -11.82 20.17 -4.90
CA VAL A 190 -10.74 19.88 -3.92
C VAL A 190 -9.56 20.79 -4.20
N GLY A 191 -9.61 22.00 -3.66
CA GLY A 191 -8.44 22.87 -3.58
C GLY A 191 -7.30 22.18 -2.86
N HIS A 192 -6.09 22.35 -3.36
CA HIS A 192 -4.84 21.78 -2.84
C HIS A 192 -4.62 22.16 -1.37
N ALA A 193 -4.93 21.27 -0.47
CA ALA A 193 -4.42 21.30 0.89
C ALA A 193 -3.38 20.17 1.01
N GLY A 194 -2.15 20.57 1.33
CA GLY A 194 -0.92 19.83 1.59
C GLY A 194 -0.90 18.30 1.49
N ASP A 195 -0.01 17.84 0.64
CA ASP A 195 0.18 16.54 0.01
C ASP A 195 0.78 15.41 0.88
N ALA A 196 0.64 15.42 2.18
CA ALA A 196 1.33 14.43 3.04
C ALA A 196 0.47 13.25 3.54
N GLY A 197 -0.82 13.19 3.23
CA GLY A 197 -1.70 12.15 3.81
C GLY A 197 -2.74 11.55 2.85
N ARG A 198 -2.68 11.89 1.57
CA ARG A 198 -3.76 11.59 0.62
C ARG A 198 -3.73 10.19 0.02
N ASP A 199 -2.56 9.60 -0.09
CA ASP A 199 -2.39 8.29 -0.74
C ASP A 199 -3.05 7.16 0.06
N ASP A 200 -3.03 7.23 1.39
CA ASP A 200 -3.64 6.23 2.28
C ASP A 200 -5.17 6.30 2.29
N LEU A 201 -5.73 7.51 2.15
CA LEU A 201 -7.18 7.72 2.09
C LEU A 201 -7.78 7.29 0.74
N LEU A 202 -7.01 7.35 -0.35
CA LEU A 202 -7.45 6.93 -1.69
C LEU A 202 -7.34 5.42 -1.88
N ALA A 203 -6.39 4.76 -1.24
CA ALA A 203 -6.29 3.30 -1.23
C ALA A 203 -7.49 2.64 -0.52
N ALA A 204 -8.02 3.27 0.52
CA ALA A 204 -9.26 2.86 1.17
C ALA A 204 -10.52 3.06 0.28
N ARG A 205 -10.41 3.82 -0.82
CA ARG A 205 -11.51 4.12 -1.73
C ARG A 205 -11.83 3.05 -2.77
N SER A 206 -10.87 2.23 -3.17
CA SER A 206 -11.07 1.23 -4.23
C SER A 206 -11.43 -0.16 -3.72
N GLY A 207 -11.30 -0.39 -2.44
CA GLY A 207 -11.76 -1.62 -1.80
C GLY A 207 -13.14 -1.41 -1.22
N SER A 208 -14.14 -2.16 -1.67
CA SER A 208 -15.40 -2.34 -0.97
C SER A 208 -15.13 -3.07 0.35
N GLY A 209 -14.44 -2.41 1.26
CA GLY A 209 -14.14 -2.89 2.59
C GLY A 209 -15.10 -2.22 3.56
N ARG A 210 -16.09 -2.96 4.03
CA ARG A 210 -16.74 -2.64 5.29
C ARG A 210 -15.66 -2.73 6.37
N ILE A 211 -15.45 -1.67 7.06
CA ILE A 211 -14.80 -1.67 8.37
C ILE A 211 -15.88 -1.87 9.41
#